data_bbc38ff7c15b797b52d78fe4b4f0b6a4
#
_entry.id   bbc38ff7c15b797b52d78fe4b4f0b6a4
#
_cell.length_a   1.000
_cell.length_b   1.000
_cell.length_c   1.000
_cell.angle_alpha   90.00
_cell.angle_beta   90.00
_cell.angle_gamma   90.00
#
_symmetry.space_group_name_H-M   'P 1'
#
loop_
_entity.id
_entity.type
_entity.pdbx_description
1 polymer ?
#
loop_
_entity_poly.entity_id
_entity_poly.type
_entity_poly.pdbx_seq_one_letter_code
_entity_poly.pdbx_strand_id
1 'polypeptide(L)'
;MQMNLFDMTREEYQIDKPIRLLEFFSGYGSQAMALRNLGADFEHYRAIEIDKYAMNSYNAVHGTNFECQDICDVKGGDLGITDMDKYVYLLTYSFP
;
A
#
# COMPACT_ATOMS: atom_id res chain seq x y z
N MET A 1 -6.56 32.01 6.68
CA MET A 1 -6.96 31.09 5.59
C MET A 1 -6.78 29.65 6.06
N GLN A 2 -7.77 28.86 5.87
CA GLN A 2 -7.70 27.46 6.26
C GLN A 2 -7.15 26.64 5.09
N MET A 3 -6.01 25.98 5.32
CA MET A 3 -5.40 25.10 4.34
C MET A 3 -5.90 23.68 4.59
N ASN A 4 -6.38 22.99 3.57
CA ASN A 4 -6.80 21.61 3.76
C ASN A 4 -5.59 20.67 3.79
N LEU A 5 -5.80 19.46 4.28
CA LEU A 5 -4.71 18.49 4.44
C LEU A 5 -4.03 18.17 3.10
N PHE A 6 -4.80 18.15 2.03
CA PHE A 6 -4.27 17.84 0.70
C PHE A 6 -3.28 18.90 0.23
N ASP A 7 -3.61 20.18 0.44
CA ASP A 7 -2.73 21.29 0.08
C ASP A 7 -1.43 21.25 0.88
N MET A 8 -1.52 20.95 2.17
CA MET A 8 -0.33 20.80 3.02
C MET A 8 0.59 19.70 2.50
N THR A 9 0.02 18.57 2.13
CA THR A 9 0.79 17.44 1.62
C THR A 9 1.53 17.80 0.34
N ARG A 10 0.89 18.57 -0.54
CA ARG A 10 1.49 18.94 -1.82
C ARG A 10 2.58 19.99 -1.69
N GLU A 11 2.41 20.95 -0.79
CA GLU A 11 3.30 22.10 -0.70
C GLU A 11 4.41 21.94 0.33
N GLU A 12 4.09 21.35 1.49
CA GLU A 12 5.01 21.30 2.63
C GLU A 12 5.58 19.91 2.88
N TYR A 13 4.84 18.86 2.54
CA TYR A 13 5.20 17.48 2.85
C TYR A 13 5.34 16.65 1.58
N GLN A 14 6.00 17.22 0.59
CA GLN A 14 6.19 16.52 -0.67
C GLN A 14 7.04 15.27 -0.45
N ILE A 15 6.55 14.16 -1.00
CA ILE A 15 7.28 12.89 -0.96
C ILE A 15 8.11 12.80 -2.23
N ASP A 16 9.43 12.90 -2.07
CA ASP A 16 10.36 12.87 -3.20
C ASP A 16 10.78 11.46 -3.61
N LYS A 17 10.51 10.48 -2.77
CA LYS A 17 10.90 9.08 -3.01
C LYS A 17 9.70 8.26 -3.45
N PRO A 18 9.92 7.23 -4.28
CA PRO A 18 8.84 6.30 -4.61
C PRO A 18 8.31 5.62 -3.36
N ILE A 19 7.03 5.31 -3.37
CA ILE A 19 6.33 4.67 -2.26
C ILE A 19 6.27 3.17 -2.49
N ARG A 20 6.63 2.40 -1.48
CA ARG A 20 6.36 0.97 -1.43
C ARG A 20 5.18 0.73 -0.53
N LEU A 21 4.06 0.33 -1.13
CA LEU A 21 2.80 0.15 -0.41
C LEU A 21 2.69 -1.26 0.13
N LEU A 22 2.44 -1.37 1.44
CA LEU A 22 2.15 -2.64 2.11
C LEU A 22 0.72 -2.56 2.62
N GLU A 23 -0.16 -3.38 2.07
CA GLU A 23 -1.57 -3.40 2.44
C GLU A 23 -1.88 -4.67 3.23
N PHE A 24 -2.29 -4.51 4.49
CA PHE A 24 -2.75 -5.61 5.33
C PHE A 24 -4.27 -5.67 5.30
N PHE A 25 -4.82 -6.87 5.16
CA PHE A 25 -6.26 -7.08 4.94
C PHE A 25 -6.70 -6.30 3.71
N SER A 26 -6.01 -6.54 2.60
CA SER A 26 -6.05 -5.67 1.43
C SER A 26 -7.41 -5.59 0.73
N GLY A 27 -8.23 -6.63 0.83
CA GLY A 27 -9.49 -6.66 0.08
C GLY A 27 -9.26 -6.41 -1.40
N TYR A 28 -9.91 -5.37 -1.94
CA TYR A 28 -9.72 -4.96 -3.34
C TYR A 28 -8.54 -4.03 -3.54
N GLY A 29 -7.89 -3.59 -2.48
CA GLY A 29 -6.82 -2.61 -2.59
C GLY A 29 -7.31 -1.18 -2.75
N SER A 30 -8.27 -0.77 -1.93
CA SER A 30 -8.82 0.59 -2.00
C SER A 30 -7.78 1.66 -1.69
N GLN A 31 -6.82 1.37 -0.83
CA GLN A 31 -5.72 2.29 -0.54
C GLN A 31 -4.82 2.49 -1.76
N ALA A 32 -4.55 1.41 -2.49
CA ALA A 32 -3.79 1.51 -3.74
C ALA A 32 -4.54 2.32 -4.79
N MET A 33 -5.86 2.15 -4.87
CA MET A 33 -6.69 2.95 -5.76
C MET A 33 -6.62 4.43 -5.40
N ALA A 34 -6.65 4.75 -4.10
CA ALA A 34 -6.54 6.13 -3.63
C ALA A 34 -5.19 6.74 -4.04
N LEU A 35 -4.09 6.02 -3.86
CA LEU A 35 -2.76 6.50 -4.29
C LEU A 35 -2.69 6.72 -5.79
N ARG A 36 -3.28 5.81 -6.57
CA ARG A 36 -3.33 5.94 -8.02
C ARG A 36 -4.10 7.18 -8.43
N ASN A 37 -5.23 7.42 -7.79
CA ASN A 37 -6.07 8.59 -8.08
C ASN A 37 -5.37 9.90 -7.73
N LEU A 38 -4.50 9.89 -6.74
CA LEU A 38 -3.68 11.05 -6.37
C LEU A 38 -2.48 11.24 -7.27
N GLY A 39 -2.20 10.31 -8.16
CA GLY A 39 -1.03 10.36 -9.04
C GLY A 39 0.28 10.08 -8.33
N ALA A 40 0.24 9.36 -7.21
CA ALA A 40 1.44 9.03 -6.46
C ALA A 40 2.31 8.02 -7.20
N ASP A 41 3.63 8.17 -7.07
CA ASP A 41 4.58 7.19 -7.57
C ASP A 41 4.74 6.09 -6.53
N PHE A 42 4.12 4.94 -6.78
CA PHE A 42 4.11 3.84 -5.82
C PHE A 42 4.15 2.47 -6.53
N GLU A 43 4.58 1.46 -5.78
CA GLU A 43 4.48 0.07 -6.21
C GLU A 43 3.71 -0.75 -5.19
N HIS A 44 3.02 -1.77 -5.66
CA HIS A 44 2.37 -2.76 -4.81
C HIS A 44 3.44 -3.68 -4.25
N TYR A 45 4.00 -3.32 -3.11
CA TYR A 45 5.16 -4.04 -2.57
C TYR A 45 4.75 -5.32 -1.85
N ARG A 46 3.72 -5.22 -1.02
CA ARG A 46 3.13 -6.37 -0.32
C ARG A 46 1.63 -6.18 -0.19
N ALA A 47 0.90 -7.25 -0.36
CA ALA A 47 -0.54 -7.28 -0.07
C ALA A 47 -0.81 -8.57 0.69
N ILE A 48 -1.36 -8.45 1.88
CA ILE A 48 -1.59 -9.58 2.77
C ILE A 48 -3.08 -9.72 3.02
N GLU A 49 -3.63 -10.82 2.53
CA GLU A 49 -5.04 -11.12 2.60
C GLU A 49 -5.20 -12.63 2.65
N ILE A 50 -5.99 -13.12 3.62
CA ILE A 50 -6.20 -14.56 3.77
C ILE A 50 -7.32 -15.08 2.86
N ASP A 51 -8.27 -14.22 2.51
CA ASP A 51 -9.40 -14.61 1.65
C ASP A 51 -8.93 -14.78 0.22
N LYS A 52 -9.07 -15.98 -0.30
CA LYS A 52 -8.65 -16.32 -1.67
C LYS A 52 -9.38 -15.48 -2.71
N TYR A 53 -10.67 -15.26 -2.53
CA TYR A 53 -11.47 -14.50 -3.49
C TYR A 53 -11.08 -13.02 -3.48
N ALA A 54 -10.88 -12.46 -2.29
CA ALA A 54 -10.42 -11.09 -2.16
C ALA A 54 -9.04 -10.90 -2.80
N MET A 55 -8.12 -11.84 -2.58
CA MET A 55 -6.78 -11.77 -3.17
C MET A 55 -6.82 -11.90 -4.68
N ASN A 56 -7.67 -12.79 -5.22
CA ASN A 56 -7.83 -12.92 -6.65
C ASN A 56 -8.39 -11.63 -7.26
N SER A 57 -9.34 -10.98 -6.58
CA SER A 57 -9.88 -9.70 -7.02
C SER A 57 -8.81 -8.61 -6.99
N TYR A 58 -8.03 -8.55 -5.94
CA TYR A 58 -6.92 -7.61 -5.83
C TYR A 58 -5.97 -7.76 -7.01
N ASN A 59 -5.54 -9.00 -7.27
CA ASN A 59 -4.60 -9.29 -8.35
C ASN A 59 -5.16 -8.90 -9.71
N ALA A 60 -6.45 -9.16 -9.93
CA ALA A 60 -7.11 -8.81 -11.18
C ALA A 60 -7.20 -7.29 -11.38
N VAL A 61 -7.53 -6.56 -10.33
CA VAL A 61 -7.68 -5.10 -10.40
C VAL A 61 -6.33 -4.41 -10.59
N HIS A 62 -5.29 -4.90 -9.93
CA HIS A 62 -4.00 -4.23 -9.88
C HIS A 62 -2.91 -4.87 -10.74
N GLY A 63 -3.21 -5.96 -11.43
CA GLY A 63 -2.23 -6.63 -12.29
C GLY A 63 -1.09 -7.29 -11.52
N THR A 64 -1.37 -7.81 -10.34
CA THR A 64 -0.40 -8.42 -9.45
C THR A 64 -0.60 -9.93 -9.32
N ASN A 65 0.30 -10.62 -8.64
CA ASN A 65 0.28 -12.07 -8.43
C ASN A 65 0.57 -12.46 -6.99
N PHE A 66 0.04 -11.74 -6.03
CA PHE A 66 0.24 -12.08 -4.63
C PHE A 66 -0.50 -13.36 -4.25
N GLU A 67 0.08 -14.13 -3.36
CA GLU A 67 -0.55 -15.32 -2.79
C GLU A 67 -1.31 -14.95 -1.52
N CYS A 68 -2.34 -15.75 -1.18
CA CYS A 68 -3.04 -15.57 0.08
C CYS A 68 -2.10 -15.85 1.24
N GLN A 69 -2.15 -14.99 2.26
CA GLN A 69 -1.35 -15.15 3.47
C GLN A 69 -2.16 -14.78 4.68
N ASP A 70 -1.97 -15.52 5.77
CA ASP A 70 -2.49 -15.14 7.08
C ASP A 70 -1.50 -14.17 7.72
N ILE A 71 -2.00 -13.01 8.15
CA ILE A 71 -1.14 -12.01 8.78
C ILE A 71 -0.44 -12.54 10.02
N CYS A 72 -1.03 -13.53 10.69
CA CYS A 72 -0.44 -14.16 11.86
C CYS A 72 0.85 -14.93 11.52
N ASP A 73 1.01 -15.33 10.27
CA ASP A 73 2.18 -16.05 9.78
C ASP A 73 3.28 -15.13 9.25
N VAL A 74 3.00 -13.83 9.16
CA VAL A 74 3.94 -12.87 8.59
C VAL A 74 4.82 -12.31 9.70
N LYS A 75 6.12 -12.38 9.50
CA LYS A 75 7.11 -11.81 10.42
C LYS A 75 7.64 -10.50 9.85
N GLY A 76 8.13 -9.64 10.73
CA GLY A 76 8.68 -8.36 10.30
C GLY A 76 9.74 -8.47 9.20
N GLY A 77 10.61 -9.48 9.27
CA GLY A 77 11.62 -9.71 8.25
C GLY A 77 11.06 -10.10 6.90
N ASP A 78 9.88 -10.72 6.87
CA ASP A 78 9.24 -11.15 5.62
C ASP A 78 8.72 -9.97 4.80
N LEU A 79 8.53 -8.82 5.43
CA LEU A 79 8.05 -7.62 4.74
C LEU A 79 9.10 -7.00 3.85
N GLY A 80 10.37 -7.28 4.10
CA GLY A 80 11.44 -6.77 3.26
C GLY A 80 11.59 -5.25 3.29
N ILE A 81 11.36 -4.63 4.45
CA ILE A 81 11.56 -3.20 4.60
C ILE A 81 13.05 -2.94 4.77
N THR A 82 13.71 -2.60 3.68
CA THR A 82 15.16 -2.38 3.64
C THR A 82 15.41 -0.98 3.08
N ASP A 83 16.00 -0.72 2.10
CA ASP A 83 16.30 0.52 1.37
C ASP A 83 15.51 1.78 1.80
N MET A 84 15.49 2.09 3.10
CA MET A 84 14.69 3.20 3.63
C MET A 84 15.22 4.57 3.18
N ASP A 85 16.42 4.61 2.67
CA ASP A 85 16.99 5.82 2.08
C ASP A 85 16.48 6.07 0.65
N LYS A 86 15.98 5.03 -0.02
CA LYS A 86 15.52 5.10 -1.42
C LYS A 86 14.00 5.11 -1.55
N TYR A 87 13.28 4.53 -0.60
CA TYR A 87 11.84 4.35 -0.68
C TYR A 87 11.15 4.80 0.59
N VAL A 88 9.94 5.30 0.43
CA VAL A 88 9.02 5.51 1.54
C VAL A 88 8.13 4.28 1.63
N TYR A 89 8.05 3.68 2.81
CA TYR A 89 7.18 2.53 3.05
C TYR A 89 5.89 3.01 3.70
N LEU A 90 4.79 2.78 3.01
CA LEU A 90 3.46 3.11 3.51
C LEU A 90 2.74 1.82 3.86
N LEU A 91 2.42 1.65 5.13
CA LEU A 91 1.69 0.49 5.60
C LEU A 91 0.27 0.91 5.90
N THR A 92 -0.67 0.25 5.26
CA THR A 92 -2.09 0.49 5.47
C THR A 92 -2.76 -0.81 5.88
N TYR A 93 -3.88 -0.69 6.56
CA TYR A 93 -4.71 -1.85 6.87
C TYR A 93 -6.15 -1.40 7.00
N SER A 94 -7.05 -2.30 6.66
CA SER A 94 -8.48 -2.09 6.88
C SER A 94 -9.03 -3.29 7.63
N PHE A 95 -9.97 -3.04 8.53
CA PHE A 95 -10.62 -4.12 9.26
C PHE A 95 -11.68 -4.74 8.37
N PRO A 96 -11.80 -6.07 8.41
CA PRO A 96 -12.86 -6.77 7.67
C PRO A 96 -14.25 -6.43 8.19
#